data_225ea8475715d35dba49b34cd947cf1d
#
_entry.id   225ea8475715d35dba49b34cd947cf1d
#
_cell.length_a   1.000
_cell.length_b   1.000
_cell.length_c   1.000
_cell.angle_alpha   90.00
_cell.angle_beta   90.00
_cell.angle_gamma   90.00
#
_symmetry.space_group_name_H-M   'P 1'
#
loop_
_entity.id
_entity.type
_entity.pdbx_description
1 polymer ?
#
loop_
_entity_poly.entity_id
_entity_poly.type
_entity_poly.pdbx_seq_one_letter_code
_entity_poly.pdbx_strand_id
1 'polypeptide(L)'
;FLLCDSKGVISKSRTDLNPEKARFAQETDCRTLADAIKGADVFMGVSVAKALTREMVASMAPGAVVFAMANPEPEIFPDEALAAGAAVVGTGRSDYPNQVNNVLGFPGIFRGALDVRATDINEAMKLAASHALAEIVCEPMPESIRGILCEAYPEDAKNGMFDGEIPLKNTLVIPKPFDFRVVPRVAKYVAKAAMESGVAQITIDDLDAYEKSVAARIGKEF
;
A
#
# COMPACT_ATOMS: atom_id res chain seq x y z
N PHE A 1 -17.10 -6.39 -2.55
CA PHE A 1 -15.77 -7.02 -2.68
C PHE A 1 -15.90 -8.38 -3.34
N LEU A 2 -15.24 -8.59 -4.49
CA LEU A 2 -15.21 -9.87 -5.20
C LEU A 2 -13.75 -10.35 -5.28
N LEU A 3 -13.49 -11.57 -4.85
CA LEU A 3 -12.19 -12.21 -4.96
C LEU A 3 -12.20 -13.15 -6.17
N CYS A 4 -11.11 -13.13 -6.95
CA CYS A 4 -10.91 -14.02 -8.11
C CYS A 4 -9.67 -14.88 -7.91
N ASP A 5 -9.71 -16.08 -8.45
CA ASP A 5 -8.53 -16.95 -8.62
C ASP A 5 -8.39 -17.41 -10.08
N SER A 6 -7.47 -18.33 -10.36
CA SER A 6 -7.23 -18.86 -11.72
C SER A 6 -8.46 -19.52 -12.36
N LYS A 7 -9.49 -19.85 -11.59
CA LYS A 7 -10.75 -20.45 -12.08
C LYS A 7 -11.89 -19.42 -12.17
N GLY A 8 -11.63 -18.15 -11.86
CA GLY A 8 -12.60 -17.06 -11.90
C GLY A 8 -13.07 -16.60 -10.51
N VAL A 9 -14.27 -16.02 -10.45
CA VAL A 9 -14.80 -15.44 -9.21
C VAL A 9 -15.03 -16.50 -8.13
N ILE A 10 -14.63 -16.18 -6.90
CA ILE A 10 -14.90 -17.00 -5.72
C ILE A 10 -16.34 -16.75 -5.28
N SER A 11 -17.26 -17.54 -5.83
CA SER A 11 -18.70 -17.48 -5.57
C SER A 11 -19.14 -18.61 -4.65
N LYS A 12 -20.26 -18.42 -3.93
CA LYS A 12 -20.87 -19.46 -3.10
C LYS A 12 -21.33 -20.70 -3.87
N SER A 13 -21.51 -20.59 -5.18
CA SER A 13 -21.85 -21.73 -6.04
C SER A 13 -20.67 -22.65 -6.36
N ARG A 14 -19.43 -22.27 -6.03
CA ARG A 14 -18.25 -23.10 -6.24
C ARG A 14 -18.10 -24.14 -5.13
N THR A 15 -17.78 -25.36 -5.52
CA THR A 15 -17.61 -26.52 -4.62
C THR A 15 -16.15 -26.90 -4.38
N ASP A 16 -15.22 -26.22 -5.07
CA ASP A 16 -13.77 -26.49 -5.04
C ASP A 16 -12.98 -25.53 -4.16
N LEU A 17 -13.65 -24.77 -3.29
CA LEU A 17 -13.03 -23.77 -2.42
C LEU A 17 -12.43 -24.42 -1.17
N ASN A 18 -11.19 -24.05 -0.85
CA ASN A 18 -10.63 -24.33 0.48
C ASN A 18 -11.30 -23.42 1.55
N PRO A 19 -11.10 -23.71 2.86
CA PRO A 19 -11.72 -22.93 3.94
C PRO A 19 -11.39 -21.44 3.90
N GLU A 20 -10.15 -21.07 3.53
CA GLU A 20 -9.69 -19.68 3.46
C GLU A 20 -10.45 -18.92 2.36
N LYS A 21 -10.55 -19.50 1.15
CA LYS A 21 -11.29 -18.91 0.03
C LYS A 21 -12.79 -18.85 0.31
N ALA A 22 -13.34 -19.89 0.93
CA ALA A 22 -14.76 -19.96 1.26
C ALA A 22 -15.23 -18.78 2.14
N ARG A 23 -14.36 -18.23 2.99
CA ARG A 23 -14.65 -17.04 3.81
C ARG A 23 -14.96 -15.80 2.98
N PHE A 24 -14.46 -15.72 1.76
CA PHE A 24 -14.63 -14.59 0.84
C PHE A 24 -15.67 -14.85 -0.25
N ALA A 25 -16.27 -16.05 -0.27
CA ALA A 25 -17.23 -16.42 -1.31
C ALA A 25 -18.49 -15.55 -1.23
N GLN A 26 -18.86 -14.93 -2.35
CA GLN A 26 -20.02 -14.07 -2.48
C GLN A 26 -21.13 -14.75 -3.29
N GLU A 27 -22.36 -14.34 -3.03
CA GLU A 27 -23.50 -14.70 -3.87
C GLU A 27 -23.52 -13.73 -5.06
N THR A 28 -23.19 -14.22 -6.24
CA THR A 28 -23.03 -13.39 -7.44
C THR A 28 -23.15 -14.22 -8.71
N ASP A 29 -23.61 -13.59 -9.79
CA ASP A 29 -23.65 -14.16 -11.13
C ASP A 29 -22.34 -13.95 -11.91
N CYS A 30 -21.43 -13.13 -11.39
CA CYS A 30 -20.09 -12.96 -11.98
C CYS A 30 -19.32 -14.30 -11.94
N ARG A 31 -18.67 -14.64 -13.05
CA ARG A 31 -17.89 -15.89 -13.18
C ARG A 31 -16.42 -15.63 -13.49
N THR A 32 -16.12 -14.59 -14.24
CA THR A 32 -14.78 -14.23 -14.70
C THR A 32 -14.31 -12.93 -14.06
N LEU A 33 -12.99 -12.63 -14.18
CA LEU A 33 -12.45 -11.33 -13.80
C LEU A 33 -13.13 -10.21 -14.59
N ALA A 34 -13.39 -10.42 -15.88
CA ALA A 34 -14.07 -9.44 -16.73
C ALA A 34 -15.50 -9.11 -16.25
N ASP A 35 -16.21 -10.09 -15.69
CA ASP A 35 -17.52 -9.84 -15.08
C ASP A 35 -17.38 -9.04 -13.78
N ALA A 36 -16.44 -9.44 -12.93
CA ALA A 36 -16.24 -8.87 -11.60
C ALA A 36 -15.75 -7.42 -11.61
N ILE A 37 -14.95 -7.05 -12.63
CA ILE A 37 -14.33 -5.73 -12.70
C ILE A 37 -15.24 -4.66 -13.28
N LYS A 38 -16.30 -5.06 -13.99
CA LYS A 38 -17.24 -4.12 -14.59
C LYS A 38 -17.91 -3.25 -13.54
N GLY A 39 -17.68 -1.94 -13.64
CA GLY A 39 -18.19 -0.96 -12.67
C GLY A 39 -17.49 -0.99 -11.31
N ALA A 40 -16.37 -1.71 -11.16
CA ALA A 40 -15.60 -1.72 -9.92
C ALA A 40 -14.82 -0.42 -9.75
N ASP A 41 -14.71 0.08 -8.52
CA ASP A 41 -13.95 1.28 -8.18
C ASP A 41 -12.44 0.97 -8.04
N VAL A 42 -12.10 -0.24 -7.57
CA VAL A 42 -10.72 -0.63 -7.26
C VAL A 42 -10.42 -2.02 -7.78
N PHE A 43 -9.28 -2.16 -8.44
CA PHE A 43 -8.65 -3.46 -8.75
C PHE A 43 -7.37 -3.62 -7.93
N MET A 44 -7.22 -4.77 -7.27
CA MET A 44 -6.00 -5.17 -6.57
C MET A 44 -5.52 -6.51 -7.13
N GLY A 45 -4.45 -6.48 -7.94
CA GLY A 45 -3.85 -7.65 -8.55
C GLY A 45 -2.63 -8.15 -7.78
N VAL A 46 -2.64 -9.44 -7.44
CA VAL A 46 -1.51 -10.20 -6.88
C VAL A 46 -1.42 -11.55 -7.61
N SER A 47 -1.58 -11.52 -8.91
CA SER A 47 -1.81 -12.71 -9.74
C SER A 47 -0.66 -12.97 -10.72
N VAL A 48 -0.94 -12.86 -12.01
CA VAL A 48 0.02 -13.11 -13.08
C VAL A 48 0.04 -11.96 -14.09
N ALA A 49 1.16 -11.83 -14.78
CA ALA A 49 1.33 -10.83 -15.84
C ALA A 49 0.16 -10.85 -16.84
N LYS A 50 -0.26 -9.65 -17.26
CA LYS A 50 -1.27 -9.45 -18.32
C LYS A 50 -2.65 -10.05 -18.04
N ALA A 51 -2.97 -10.27 -16.75
CA ALA A 51 -4.29 -10.76 -16.35
C ALA A 51 -5.40 -9.70 -16.51
N LEU A 52 -5.03 -8.42 -16.52
CA LEU A 52 -5.95 -7.28 -16.68
C LEU A 52 -5.74 -6.64 -18.05
N THR A 53 -6.81 -6.47 -18.83
CA THR A 53 -6.74 -5.84 -20.16
C THR A 53 -7.20 -4.39 -20.12
N ARG A 54 -6.88 -3.62 -21.17
CA ARG A 54 -7.33 -2.23 -21.31
C ARG A 54 -8.85 -2.12 -21.35
N GLU A 55 -9.53 -3.06 -22.00
CA GLU A 55 -10.99 -3.12 -22.08
C GLU A 55 -11.61 -3.36 -20.71
N MET A 56 -10.98 -4.21 -19.88
CA MET A 56 -11.41 -4.42 -18.51
C MET A 56 -11.29 -3.14 -17.68
N VAL A 57 -10.15 -2.45 -17.76
CA VAL A 57 -9.96 -1.16 -17.06
C VAL A 57 -10.99 -0.13 -17.54
N ALA A 58 -11.21 -0.02 -18.86
CA ALA A 58 -12.21 0.89 -19.42
C ALA A 58 -13.65 0.59 -18.99
N SER A 59 -13.93 -0.63 -18.52
CA SER A 59 -15.25 -1.03 -18.00
C SER A 59 -15.43 -0.74 -16.49
N MET A 60 -14.38 -0.31 -15.79
CA MET A 60 -14.44 0.07 -14.39
C MET A 60 -15.23 1.37 -14.17
N ALA A 61 -15.48 1.70 -12.91
CA ALA A 61 -16.11 2.97 -12.55
C ALA A 61 -15.21 4.17 -12.93
N PRO A 62 -15.80 5.34 -13.21
CA PRO A 62 -15.04 6.57 -13.40
C PRO A 62 -14.15 6.87 -12.18
N GLY A 63 -12.88 7.21 -12.41
CA GLY A 63 -11.95 7.47 -11.31
C GLY A 63 -11.35 6.22 -10.68
N ALA A 64 -11.41 5.09 -11.37
CA ALA A 64 -10.94 3.81 -10.85
C ALA A 64 -9.47 3.82 -10.41
N VAL A 65 -9.19 3.03 -9.37
CA VAL A 65 -7.85 2.79 -8.82
C VAL A 65 -7.38 1.38 -9.20
N VAL A 66 -6.19 1.27 -9.77
CA VAL A 66 -5.60 0.00 -10.21
C VAL A 66 -4.27 -0.24 -9.51
N PHE A 67 -4.20 -1.25 -8.64
CA PHE A 67 -2.95 -1.76 -8.08
C PHE A 67 -2.61 -3.10 -8.74
N ALA A 68 -1.69 -3.05 -9.71
CA ALA A 68 -1.22 -4.22 -10.48
C ALA A 68 0.15 -4.65 -9.95
N MET A 69 0.15 -5.60 -9.00
CA MET A 69 1.32 -5.92 -8.17
C MET A 69 2.00 -7.25 -8.52
N ALA A 70 1.60 -7.92 -9.61
CA ALA A 70 2.31 -9.11 -10.09
C ALA A 70 3.77 -8.77 -10.45
N ASN A 71 4.68 -9.69 -10.18
CA ASN A 71 6.12 -9.50 -10.35
C ASN A 71 6.72 -10.69 -11.13
N PRO A 72 7.61 -10.48 -12.14
CA PRO A 72 8.25 -9.20 -12.53
C PRO A 72 7.40 -8.28 -13.44
N GLU A 73 6.42 -8.82 -14.13
CA GLU A 73 5.51 -8.05 -14.97
C GLU A 73 4.14 -7.89 -14.29
N PRO A 74 3.57 -6.67 -14.25
CA PRO A 74 2.27 -6.43 -13.64
C PRO A 74 1.12 -7.04 -14.47
N GLU A 75 -0.06 -7.13 -13.86
CA GLU A 75 -1.29 -7.55 -14.56
C GLU A 75 -1.65 -6.66 -15.74
N ILE A 76 -1.32 -5.37 -15.65
CA ILE A 76 -1.37 -4.36 -16.73
C ILE A 76 -0.28 -3.34 -16.46
N PHE A 77 0.36 -2.82 -17.51
CA PHE A 77 1.32 -1.72 -17.34
C PHE A 77 0.62 -0.41 -16.99
N PRO A 78 1.22 0.44 -16.14
CA PRO A 78 0.61 1.72 -15.72
C PRO A 78 0.18 2.61 -16.87
N ASP A 79 0.99 2.74 -17.92
CA ASP A 79 0.67 3.56 -19.08
C ASP A 79 -0.59 3.07 -19.82
N GLU A 80 -0.76 1.75 -19.89
CA GLU A 80 -1.95 1.13 -20.49
C GLU A 80 -3.20 1.33 -19.64
N ALA A 81 -3.08 1.19 -18.31
CA ALA A 81 -4.18 1.39 -17.38
C ALA A 81 -4.64 2.85 -17.34
N LEU A 82 -3.69 3.82 -17.31
CA LEU A 82 -3.99 5.25 -17.37
C LEU A 82 -4.66 5.61 -18.72
N ALA A 83 -4.13 5.11 -19.84
CA ALA A 83 -4.73 5.32 -21.15
C ALA A 83 -6.14 4.71 -21.29
N ALA A 84 -6.46 3.70 -20.50
CA ALA A 84 -7.79 3.08 -20.43
C ALA A 84 -8.76 3.79 -19.47
N GLY A 85 -8.32 4.83 -18.74
CA GLY A 85 -9.18 5.66 -17.90
C GLY A 85 -9.02 5.46 -16.38
N ALA A 86 -8.05 4.67 -15.92
CA ALA A 86 -7.72 4.62 -14.48
C ALA A 86 -7.21 5.98 -13.99
N ALA A 87 -7.66 6.43 -12.83
CA ALA A 87 -7.23 7.68 -12.22
C ALA A 87 -5.95 7.53 -11.40
N VAL A 88 -5.80 6.40 -10.73
CA VAL A 88 -4.62 6.06 -9.91
C VAL A 88 -4.13 4.68 -10.31
N VAL A 89 -2.84 4.57 -10.57
CA VAL A 89 -2.21 3.27 -10.84
C VAL A 89 -0.99 3.10 -9.93
N GLY A 90 -0.88 1.94 -9.30
CA GLY A 90 0.28 1.51 -8.53
C GLY A 90 0.76 0.14 -8.97
N THR A 91 2.06 -0.11 -8.85
CA THR A 91 2.70 -1.37 -9.24
C THR A 91 3.89 -1.67 -8.34
N GLY A 92 4.37 -2.92 -8.35
CA GLY A 92 5.60 -3.30 -7.64
C GLY A 92 6.90 -2.76 -8.27
N ARG A 93 6.83 -2.19 -9.48
CA ARG A 93 8.01 -1.68 -10.21
C ARG A 93 8.46 -0.33 -9.67
N SER A 94 9.79 -0.15 -9.59
CA SER A 94 10.41 1.09 -9.11
C SER A 94 10.52 2.20 -10.17
N ASP A 95 10.32 1.86 -11.43
CA ASP A 95 10.38 2.78 -12.58
C ASP A 95 9.04 3.46 -12.89
N TYR A 96 8.02 3.24 -12.03
CA TYR A 96 6.71 3.89 -12.14
C TYR A 96 6.32 4.62 -10.84
N PRO A 97 5.43 5.61 -10.91
CA PRO A 97 4.80 6.21 -9.74
C PRO A 97 4.05 5.17 -8.87
N ASN A 98 3.82 5.50 -7.59
CA ASN A 98 3.09 4.65 -6.65
C ASN A 98 3.66 3.23 -6.55
N GLN A 99 4.99 3.14 -6.38
CA GLN A 99 5.63 1.85 -6.16
C GLN A 99 5.12 1.20 -4.88
N VAL A 100 4.47 0.05 -5.00
CA VAL A 100 4.08 -0.80 -3.87
C VAL A 100 5.25 -1.71 -3.53
N ASN A 101 5.96 -1.40 -2.45
CA ASN A 101 7.17 -2.12 -2.05
C ASN A 101 7.11 -2.49 -0.56
N ASN A 102 7.43 -3.74 -0.26
CA ASN A 102 7.49 -4.26 1.11
C ASN A 102 8.43 -3.47 2.03
N VAL A 103 9.44 -2.79 1.48
CA VAL A 103 10.38 -1.96 2.24
C VAL A 103 9.69 -0.82 3.01
N LEU A 104 8.50 -0.40 2.61
CA LEU A 104 7.72 0.61 3.32
C LEU A 104 7.18 0.09 4.66
N GLY A 105 6.83 -1.18 4.74
CA GLY A 105 6.27 -1.79 5.95
C GLY A 105 7.31 -2.45 6.85
N PHE A 106 8.15 -3.31 6.28
CA PHE A 106 8.99 -4.24 7.04
C PHE A 106 9.89 -3.61 8.11
N PRO A 107 10.73 -2.62 7.83
CA PRO A 107 11.63 -2.08 8.85
C PRO A 107 10.86 -1.48 10.03
N GLY A 108 9.80 -0.73 9.76
CA GLY A 108 8.99 -0.07 10.78
C GLY A 108 8.16 -1.06 11.59
N ILE A 109 7.55 -2.06 10.96
CA ILE A 109 6.76 -3.11 11.64
C ILE A 109 7.63 -3.87 12.64
N PHE A 110 8.79 -4.37 12.20
CA PHE A 110 9.70 -5.08 13.09
C PHE A 110 10.30 -4.16 14.16
N ARG A 111 10.62 -2.92 13.83
CA ARG A 111 11.14 -1.96 14.81
C ARG A 111 10.11 -1.71 15.92
N GLY A 112 8.88 -1.42 15.58
CA GLY A 112 7.82 -1.20 16.56
C GLY A 112 7.54 -2.43 17.42
N ALA A 113 7.44 -3.62 16.79
CA ALA A 113 7.20 -4.87 17.51
C ALA A 113 8.35 -5.23 18.48
N LEU A 114 9.61 -5.11 18.02
CA LEU A 114 10.78 -5.45 18.84
C LEU A 114 10.99 -4.48 20.00
N ASP A 115 10.75 -3.19 19.80
CA ASP A 115 10.97 -2.18 20.85
C ASP A 115 9.97 -2.33 22.02
N VAL A 116 8.78 -2.84 21.79
CA VAL A 116 7.81 -3.19 22.84
C VAL A 116 7.87 -4.68 23.24
N ARG A 117 8.81 -5.46 22.68
CA ARG A 117 8.93 -6.91 22.89
C ARG A 117 7.61 -7.63 22.66
N ALA A 118 6.95 -7.33 21.55
CA ALA A 118 5.68 -7.96 21.23
C ALA A 118 5.84 -9.47 21.05
N THR A 119 4.88 -10.23 21.59
CA THR A 119 4.85 -11.71 21.49
C THR A 119 4.33 -12.18 20.14
N ASP A 120 3.68 -11.31 19.37
CA ASP A 120 3.10 -11.58 18.06
C ASP A 120 3.08 -10.30 17.21
N ILE A 121 2.94 -10.45 15.90
CA ILE A 121 2.62 -9.37 14.96
C ILE A 121 1.21 -9.63 14.43
N ASN A 122 0.22 -9.13 15.14
CA ASN A 122 -1.19 -9.39 14.88
C ASN A 122 -1.80 -8.45 13.81
N GLU A 123 -3.06 -8.68 13.47
CA GLU A 123 -3.78 -7.90 12.45
C GLU A 123 -3.89 -6.40 12.80
N ALA A 124 -4.07 -6.07 14.09
CA ALA A 124 -4.15 -4.67 14.54
C ALA A 124 -2.84 -3.91 14.24
N MET A 125 -1.69 -4.54 14.46
CA MET A 125 -0.38 -3.98 14.16
C MET A 125 -0.14 -3.79 12.65
N LYS A 126 -0.58 -4.76 11.82
CA LYS A 126 -0.49 -4.65 10.36
C LYS A 126 -1.39 -3.54 9.81
N LEU A 127 -2.60 -3.42 10.33
CA LEU A 127 -3.51 -2.33 9.98
C LEU A 127 -2.96 -0.96 10.41
N ALA A 128 -2.39 -0.86 11.61
CA ALA A 128 -1.75 0.35 12.10
C ALA A 128 -0.59 0.80 11.20
N ALA A 129 0.22 -0.13 10.70
CA ALA A 129 1.27 0.16 9.73
C ALA A 129 0.70 0.75 8.42
N SER A 130 -0.41 0.20 7.93
CA SER A 130 -1.09 0.71 6.73
C SER A 130 -1.63 2.13 6.93
N HIS A 131 -2.22 2.42 8.09
CA HIS A 131 -2.67 3.77 8.46
C HIS A 131 -1.51 4.76 8.51
N ALA A 132 -0.39 4.38 9.15
CA ALA A 132 0.81 5.21 9.21
C ALA A 132 1.31 5.62 7.81
N LEU A 133 1.34 4.68 6.86
CA LEU A 133 1.74 4.94 5.48
C LEU A 133 0.76 5.89 4.77
N ALA A 134 -0.54 5.70 4.97
CA ALA A 134 -1.56 6.54 4.34
C ALA A 134 -1.53 7.98 4.87
N GLU A 135 -1.25 8.19 6.14
CA GLU A 135 -1.18 9.53 6.74
C GLU A 135 0.01 10.34 6.25
N ILE A 136 1.18 9.71 6.04
CA ILE A 136 2.41 10.40 5.62
C ILE A 136 2.21 11.20 4.33
N VAL A 137 1.44 10.69 3.37
CA VAL A 137 1.18 11.40 2.10
C VAL A 137 0.09 12.45 2.22
N CYS A 138 -0.69 12.44 3.31
CA CYS A 138 -1.74 13.42 3.61
C CYS A 138 -1.24 14.58 4.48
N GLU A 139 -0.02 14.51 5.02
CA GLU A 139 0.59 15.53 5.86
C GLU A 139 1.51 16.45 5.05
N PRO A 140 1.74 17.70 5.51
CA PRO A 140 2.74 18.59 4.93
C PRO A 140 4.11 17.90 4.83
N MET A 141 4.76 18.05 3.69
CA MET A 141 6.10 17.49 3.47
C MET A 141 7.16 18.49 3.95
N PRO A 142 7.98 18.17 4.97
CA PRO A 142 9.09 19.03 5.40
C PRO A 142 10.09 19.26 4.25
N GLU A 143 10.69 20.45 4.19
CA GLU A 143 11.64 20.81 3.14
C GLU A 143 12.88 19.90 3.15
N SER A 144 13.31 19.44 4.32
CA SER A 144 14.41 18.46 4.47
C SER A 144 14.10 17.14 3.78
N ILE A 145 12.85 16.67 3.89
CA ILE A 145 12.39 15.43 3.21
C ILE A 145 12.26 15.68 1.71
N ARG A 146 11.67 16.81 1.31
CA ARG A 146 11.53 17.20 -0.10
C ARG A 146 12.89 17.21 -0.81
N GLY A 147 13.90 17.84 -0.21
CA GLY A 147 15.26 17.87 -0.77
C GLY A 147 15.84 16.47 -1.01
N ILE A 148 15.70 15.58 -0.04
CA ILE A 148 16.14 14.17 -0.15
C ILE A 148 15.40 13.43 -1.26
N LEU A 149 14.08 13.60 -1.34
CA LEU A 149 13.28 12.93 -2.36
C LEU A 149 13.58 13.47 -3.77
N CYS A 150 13.80 14.78 -3.93
CA CYS A 150 14.20 15.37 -5.21
C CYS A 150 15.57 14.85 -5.68
N GLU A 151 16.51 14.65 -4.76
CA GLU A 151 17.82 14.07 -5.08
C GLU A 151 17.72 12.58 -5.42
N ALA A 152 16.95 11.81 -4.65
CA ALA A 152 16.81 10.38 -4.84
C ALA A 152 15.94 9.99 -6.06
N TYR A 153 14.99 10.86 -6.45
CA TYR A 153 14.03 10.64 -7.53
C TYR A 153 13.97 11.86 -8.48
N PRO A 154 15.04 12.16 -9.24
CA PRO A 154 15.13 13.39 -10.02
C PRO A 154 14.08 13.50 -11.14
N GLU A 155 13.67 12.39 -11.75
CA GLU A 155 12.62 12.41 -12.79
C GLU A 155 11.23 12.68 -12.18
N ASP A 156 10.93 12.10 -11.01
CA ASP A 156 9.67 12.37 -10.29
C ASP A 156 9.61 13.84 -9.85
N ALA A 157 10.74 14.39 -9.36
CA ALA A 157 10.86 15.79 -8.98
C ALA A 157 10.64 16.73 -10.18
N LYS A 158 11.26 16.43 -11.32
CA LYS A 158 11.10 17.19 -12.58
C LYS A 158 9.64 17.20 -13.07
N ASN A 159 8.92 16.13 -12.82
CA ASN A 159 7.48 16.02 -13.13
C ASN A 159 6.57 16.63 -12.04
N GLY A 160 7.13 17.35 -11.05
CA GLY A 160 6.37 18.04 -10.01
C GLY A 160 5.71 17.11 -9.00
N MET A 161 6.19 15.86 -8.85
CA MET A 161 5.58 14.90 -7.92
C MET A 161 5.63 15.40 -6.48
N PHE A 162 6.70 16.10 -6.08
CA PHE A 162 6.92 16.58 -4.72
C PHE A 162 6.51 18.06 -4.52
N ASP A 163 5.88 18.70 -5.52
CA ASP A 163 5.42 20.08 -5.43
C ASP A 163 4.18 20.22 -4.55
N GLY A 164 4.04 21.39 -3.91
CA GLY A 164 2.93 21.68 -3.00
C GLY A 164 3.23 21.33 -1.56
N GLU A 165 2.38 21.80 -0.66
CA GLU A 165 2.52 21.58 0.78
C GLU A 165 2.20 20.13 1.15
N ILE A 166 1.06 19.62 0.67
CA ILE A 166 0.62 18.24 0.87
C ILE A 166 0.95 17.44 -0.39
N PRO A 167 1.71 16.35 -0.27
CA PRO A 167 2.19 15.61 -1.43
C PRO A 167 1.14 14.70 -2.09
N LEU A 168 0.00 14.42 -1.44
CA LEU A 168 -1.03 13.52 -1.96
C LEU A 168 -1.51 13.93 -3.37
N LYS A 169 -1.26 13.07 -4.34
CA LYS A 169 -1.65 13.20 -5.75
C LYS A 169 -1.95 11.82 -6.33
N ASN A 170 -2.57 11.76 -7.49
CA ASN A 170 -2.77 10.48 -8.20
C ASN A 170 -1.45 9.73 -8.48
N THR A 171 -0.33 10.45 -8.58
CA THR A 171 1.01 9.90 -8.77
C THR A 171 1.78 9.65 -7.46
N LEU A 172 1.23 10.04 -6.31
CA LEU A 172 1.85 9.86 -4.99
C LEU A 172 0.78 9.57 -3.94
N VAL A 173 0.20 8.38 -3.98
CA VAL A 173 -0.76 7.86 -2.98
C VAL A 173 -0.08 6.95 -1.95
N ILE A 174 1.18 6.61 -2.16
CA ILE A 174 2.04 5.80 -1.30
C ILE A 174 3.36 6.55 -1.14
N PRO A 175 3.94 6.68 0.07
CA PRO A 175 5.23 7.36 0.24
C PRO A 175 6.34 6.64 -0.50
N LYS A 176 7.39 7.38 -0.86
CA LYS A 176 8.57 6.80 -1.50
C LYS A 176 9.47 6.10 -0.46
N PRO A 177 10.20 5.04 -0.84
CA PRO A 177 11.12 4.32 0.06
C PRO A 177 12.17 5.19 0.76
N PHE A 178 12.60 6.30 0.16
CA PHE A 178 13.54 7.25 0.78
C PHE A 178 12.84 8.39 1.53
N ASP A 179 11.54 8.31 1.76
CA ASP A 179 10.86 9.17 2.74
C ASP A 179 11.19 8.67 4.15
N PHE A 180 12.16 9.30 4.79
CA PHE A 180 12.65 8.85 6.09
C PHE A 180 11.66 9.01 7.25
N ARG A 181 10.49 9.62 7.03
CA ARG A 181 9.37 9.60 7.99
C ARG A 181 8.74 8.21 8.12
N VAL A 182 8.84 7.37 7.07
CA VAL A 182 8.15 6.08 6.98
C VAL A 182 8.49 5.15 8.14
N VAL A 183 9.78 4.86 8.36
CA VAL A 183 10.19 3.88 9.38
C VAL A 183 9.82 4.32 10.80
N PRO A 184 10.11 5.55 11.24
CA PRO A 184 9.72 6.01 12.58
C PRO A 184 8.20 6.04 12.79
N ARG A 185 7.44 6.53 11.81
CA ARG A 185 5.99 6.61 11.89
C ARG A 185 5.34 5.22 11.96
N VAL A 186 5.76 4.30 11.09
CA VAL A 186 5.26 2.91 11.11
C VAL A 186 5.62 2.24 12.43
N ALA A 187 6.85 2.41 12.94
CA ALA A 187 7.27 1.84 14.21
C ALA A 187 6.42 2.35 15.39
N LYS A 188 6.13 3.65 15.45
CA LYS A 188 5.26 4.27 16.45
C LYS A 188 3.85 3.66 16.45
N TYR A 189 3.22 3.57 15.27
CA TYR A 189 1.86 3.05 15.13
C TYR A 189 1.78 1.56 15.48
N VAL A 190 2.77 0.79 15.07
CA VAL A 190 2.86 -0.64 15.38
C VAL A 190 3.10 -0.88 16.87
N ALA A 191 4.01 -0.12 17.51
CA ALA A 191 4.24 -0.20 18.95
C ALA A 191 2.97 0.15 19.74
N LYS A 192 2.26 1.22 19.35
CA LYS A 192 0.97 1.59 19.93
C LYS A 192 -0.04 0.46 19.81
N ALA A 193 -0.25 -0.07 18.61
CA ALA A 193 -1.19 -1.15 18.38
C ALA A 193 -0.84 -2.44 19.14
N ALA A 194 0.45 -2.75 19.29
CA ALA A 194 0.92 -3.88 20.08
C ALA A 194 0.56 -3.72 21.57
N MET A 195 0.72 -2.52 22.13
CA MET A 195 0.34 -2.21 23.50
C MET A 195 -1.18 -2.29 23.69
N GLU A 196 -1.95 -1.69 22.80
CA GLU A 196 -3.42 -1.66 22.84
C GLU A 196 -4.04 -3.06 22.66
N SER A 197 -3.42 -3.91 21.88
CA SER A 197 -3.89 -5.30 21.66
C SER A 197 -3.35 -6.31 22.69
N GLY A 198 -2.57 -5.85 23.69
CA GLY A 198 -2.10 -6.66 24.80
C GLY A 198 -0.97 -7.65 24.45
N VAL A 199 -0.31 -7.51 23.29
CA VAL A 199 0.82 -8.38 22.91
C VAL A 199 2.18 -7.80 23.27
N ALA A 200 2.25 -6.53 23.70
CA ALA A 200 3.47 -5.88 24.14
C ALA A 200 3.86 -6.32 25.55
N GLN A 201 5.15 -6.51 25.82
CA GLN A 201 5.71 -6.79 27.13
C GLN A 201 6.31 -5.55 27.81
N ILE A 202 6.54 -4.48 27.04
CA ILE A 202 7.04 -3.19 27.50
C ILE A 202 6.10 -2.11 27.02
N THR A 203 5.84 -1.11 27.87
CA THR A 203 5.06 0.08 27.51
C THR A 203 5.99 1.23 27.11
N ILE A 204 5.52 2.06 26.18
CA ILE A 204 6.13 3.32 25.78
C ILE A 204 5.13 4.42 26.14
N ASP A 205 5.48 5.26 27.10
CA ASP A 205 4.57 6.29 27.62
C ASP A 205 4.48 7.50 26.69
N ASP A 206 5.60 7.90 26.06
CA ASP A 206 5.67 9.01 25.12
C ASP A 206 5.99 8.50 23.71
N LEU A 207 4.93 8.32 22.92
CA LEU A 207 5.04 7.83 21.54
C LEU A 207 5.67 8.86 20.58
N ASP A 208 5.58 10.16 20.87
CA ASP A 208 6.21 11.19 20.04
C ASP A 208 7.71 11.26 20.28
N ALA A 209 8.14 11.15 21.54
CA ALA A 209 9.54 10.99 21.87
C ALA A 209 10.12 9.69 21.30
N TYR A 210 9.34 8.61 21.29
CA TYR A 210 9.73 7.34 20.68
C TYR A 210 9.94 7.49 19.16
N GLU A 211 9.00 8.09 18.41
CA GLU A 211 9.15 8.36 16.98
C GLU A 211 10.44 9.11 16.66
N LYS A 212 10.72 10.19 17.41
CA LYS A 212 11.98 10.95 17.29
C LYS A 212 13.21 10.10 17.61
N SER A 213 13.15 9.24 18.62
CA SER A 213 14.26 8.35 18.95
C SER A 213 14.58 7.33 17.86
N VAL A 214 13.54 6.81 17.20
CA VAL A 214 13.71 5.90 16.04
C VAL A 214 14.33 6.66 14.87
N ALA A 215 13.89 7.89 14.59
CA ALA A 215 14.47 8.74 13.57
C ALA A 215 15.97 9.00 13.82
N ALA A 216 16.33 9.35 15.05
CA ALA A 216 17.73 9.57 15.44
C ALA A 216 18.61 8.33 15.27
N ARG A 217 18.08 7.12 15.54
CA ARG A 217 18.81 5.85 15.33
C ARG A 217 19.18 5.59 13.87
N ILE A 218 18.42 6.10 12.93
CA ILE A 218 18.72 6.01 11.50
C ILE A 218 19.48 7.23 10.98
N GLY A 219 19.98 8.10 11.89
CA GLY A 219 20.73 9.30 11.56
C GLY A 219 19.90 10.39 10.88
N LYS A 220 18.61 10.48 11.18
CA LYS A 220 17.67 11.45 10.63
C LYS A 220 16.97 12.21 11.74
N GLU A 221 16.89 13.52 11.56
CA GLU A 221 16.10 14.44 12.39
C GLU A 221 15.15 15.19 11.47
N PHE A 222 13.85 15.28 11.84
CA PHE A 222 12.83 16.03 11.09
C PHE A 222 11.71 16.51 12.02
#